data_178a7e1a4e08612914c718b47e8c9dd8
#
_entry.id   178a7e1a4e08612914c718b47e8c9dd8
#
_cell.length_a   1.000
_cell.length_b   1.000
_cell.length_c   1.000
_cell.angle_alpha   90.00
_cell.angle_beta   90.00
_cell.angle_gamma   90.00
#
_symmetry.space_group_name_H-M   'P 1'
#
loop_
_entity.id
_entity.type
_entity.pdbx_description
1 polymer ?
#
loop_
_entity_poly.entity_id
_entity_poly.type
_entity_poly.pdbx_seq_one_letter_code
_entity_poly.pdbx_strand_id
1 'polypeptide(L)'
;MSSPYPAGTVTFLFTDIEGSTKLLQELGDEYGTVVADHRRILRDAFGSTGGREVDTQGDAFFYSFQRARDAVAAAVAGQQALAAHDWPGGAEVRVRMGLHTGEPAVGEEGYVGMDVVRAARICSAGHGGQVLLSETTRALVGGDLPEGVSIRDLGEQKLKDVRAEHLYQLELGGSPAYFPLLRTEGSSKDFGDRISRHVESMVEAQLQSVFTGSKPPTAKMAGLTALGIGTLLVFLGVLVGIGFLVKTLFF
;
A
#
# COMPACT_ATOMS: atom_id res chain seq x y z
N MET A 1 4.32 9.34 24.75
CA MET A 1 3.85 7.98 24.49
C MET A 1 4.61 7.49 23.26
N SER A 2 5.21 6.29 23.28
CA SER A 2 5.85 5.73 22.08
C SER A 2 4.78 5.37 21.07
N SER A 3 5.01 5.63 19.78
CA SER A 3 4.14 5.25 18.70
C SER A 3 3.89 3.73 18.75
N PRO A 4 2.66 3.24 18.48
CA PRO A 4 2.37 1.82 18.39
C PRO A 4 3.00 1.16 17.15
N TYR A 5 3.52 1.97 16.23
CA TYR A 5 4.09 1.54 14.96
C TYR A 5 5.61 1.35 15.02
N PRO A 6 6.19 0.35 14.32
CA PRO A 6 7.62 0.25 14.11
C PRO A 6 8.24 1.56 13.62
N ALA A 7 9.48 1.85 14.03
CA ALA A 7 10.22 3.05 13.63
C ALA A 7 11.60 2.68 13.07
N GLY A 8 12.23 3.60 12.35
CA GLY A 8 13.48 3.38 11.62
C GLY A 8 13.20 2.63 10.32
N THR A 9 13.99 1.59 10.06
CA THR A 9 13.77 0.74 8.87
C THR A 9 12.52 -0.13 9.07
N VAL A 10 11.53 0.04 8.21
CA VAL A 10 10.22 -0.62 8.27
C VAL A 10 9.91 -1.26 6.92
N THR A 11 9.34 -2.46 6.95
CA THR A 11 8.82 -3.10 5.74
C THR A 11 7.31 -2.95 5.68
N PHE A 12 6.82 -2.42 4.59
CA PHE A 12 5.41 -2.28 4.28
C PHE A 12 4.90 -3.44 3.44
N LEU A 13 3.70 -3.90 3.72
CA LEU A 13 2.96 -4.87 2.93
C LEU A 13 1.60 -4.28 2.60
N PHE A 14 1.35 -4.07 1.32
CA PHE A 14 0.03 -3.73 0.78
C PHE A 14 -0.60 -4.94 0.13
N THR A 15 -1.92 -5.07 0.27
CA THR A 15 -2.70 -6.12 -0.39
C THR A 15 -3.99 -5.54 -0.98
N ASP A 16 -4.52 -6.20 -2.01
CA ASP A 16 -5.78 -5.82 -2.65
C ASP A 16 -6.36 -7.02 -3.43
N ILE A 17 -7.69 -7.20 -3.40
CA ILE A 17 -8.36 -8.25 -4.18
C ILE A 17 -8.41 -7.82 -5.65
N GLU A 18 -7.88 -8.63 -6.55
CA GLU A 18 -7.98 -8.38 -7.98
C GLU A 18 -9.42 -8.50 -8.46
N GLY A 19 -9.93 -7.43 -9.11
CA GLY A 19 -11.27 -7.44 -9.66
C GLY A 19 -12.39 -7.45 -8.62
N SER A 20 -12.18 -6.90 -7.43
CA SER A 20 -13.16 -6.87 -6.33
C SER A 20 -14.53 -6.30 -6.74
N THR A 21 -14.57 -5.30 -7.62
CA THR A 21 -15.84 -4.75 -8.15
C THR A 21 -16.61 -5.78 -8.99
N LYS A 22 -15.92 -6.56 -9.82
CA LYS A 22 -16.52 -7.63 -10.60
C LYS A 22 -17.04 -8.74 -9.68
N LEU A 23 -16.23 -9.12 -8.71
CA LEU A 23 -16.59 -10.13 -7.70
C LEU A 23 -17.83 -9.70 -6.89
N LEU A 24 -17.93 -8.42 -6.52
CA LEU A 24 -19.13 -7.85 -5.89
C LEU A 24 -20.38 -7.97 -6.79
N GLN A 25 -20.24 -7.72 -8.10
CA GLN A 25 -21.35 -7.84 -9.03
C GLN A 25 -21.81 -9.29 -9.24
N GLU A 26 -20.87 -10.24 -9.22
CA GLU A 26 -21.14 -11.67 -9.40
C GLU A 26 -21.75 -12.31 -8.16
N LEU A 27 -21.31 -11.94 -6.96
CA LEU A 27 -21.72 -12.57 -5.71
C LEU A 27 -22.86 -11.85 -4.98
N GLY A 28 -23.13 -10.58 -5.30
CA GLY A 28 -24.17 -9.80 -4.63
C GLY A 28 -24.01 -9.81 -3.10
N ASP A 29 -25.01 -10.33 -2.40
CA ASP A 29 -25.04 -10.35 -0.93
C ASP A 29 -23.94 -11.23 -0.30
N GLU A 30 -23.45 -12.26 -1.00
CA GLU A 30 -22.37 -13.15 -0.51
C GLU A 30 -20.99 -12.46 -0.49
N TYR A 31 -20.81 -11.37 -1.23
CA TYR A 31 -19.56 -10.62 -1.25
C TYR A 31 -19.13 -10.12 0.14
N GLY A 32 -20.11 -9.78 1.00
CA GLY A 32 -19.83 -9.40 2.38
C GLY A 32 -19.11 -10.49 3.17
N THR A 33 -19.49 -11.74 2.97
CA THR A 33 -18.83 -12.91 3.58
C THR A 33 -17.42 -13.10 3.03
N VAL A 34 -17.25 -12.96 1.72
CA VAL A 34 -15.91 -13.03 1.09
C VAL A 34 -14.95 -12.01 1.68
N VAL A 35 -15.38 -10.74 1.82
CA VAL A 35 -14.54 -9.69 2.41
C VAL A 35 -14.23 -9.97 3.88
N ALA A 36 -15.20 -10.50 4.64
CA ALA A 36 -15.00 -10.84 6.05
C ALA A 36 -13.99 -11.97 6.21
N ASP A 37 -14.12 -13.05 5.44
CA ASP A 37 -13.17 -14.17 5.44
C ASP A 37 -11.79 -13.77 4.98
N HIS A 38 -11.68 -13.01 3.89
CA HIS A 38 -10.43 -12.44 3.41
C HIS A 38 -9.71 -11.67 4.52
N ARG A 39 -10.44 -10.78 5.20
CA ARG A 39 -9.87 -9.96 6.29
C ARG A 39 -9.41 -10.82 7.46
N ARG A 40 -10.20 -11.81 7.85
CA ARG A 40 -9.84 -12.73 8.94
C ARG A 40 -8.57 -13.50 8.60
N ILE A 41 -8.50 -14.12 7.42
CA ILE A 41 -7.36 -14.90 6.95
C ILE A 41 -6.08 -14.08 6.96
N LEU A 42 -6.11 -12.87 6.40
CA LEU A 42 -4.92 -12.03 6.33
C LEU A 42 -4.51 -11.48 7.70
N ARG A 43 -5.46 -11.10 8.56
CA ARG A 43 -5.16 -10.68 9.94
C ARG A 43 -4.48 -11.79 10.74
N ASP A 44 -4.97 -13.02 10.62
CA ASP A 44 -4.38 -14.17 11.29
C ASP A 44 -2.96 -14.45 10.76
N ALA A 45 -2.77 -14.47 9.45
CA ALA A 45 -1.46 -14.71 8.83
C ALA A 45 -0.44 -13.61 9.18
N PHE A 46 -0.84 -12.34 9.08
CA PHE A 46 0.07 -11.21 9.28
C PHE A 46 0.33 -10.95 10.77
N GLY A 47 -0.69 -11.10 11.62
CA GLY A 47 -0.54 -10.96 13.05
C GLY A 47 0.38 -12.01 13.67
N SER A 48 0.33 -13.26 13.20
CA SER A 48 1.18 -14.35 13.68
C SER A 48 2.68 -14.13 13.43
N THR A 49 3.02 -13.30 12.45
CA THR A 49 4.41 -12.94 12.09
C THR A 49 4.84 -11.56 12.61
N GLY A 50 4.06 -10.96 13.50
CA GLY A 50 4.38 -9.68 14.13
C GLY A 50 4.00 -8.45 13.30
N GLY A 51 3.16 -8.62 12.27
CA GLY A 51 2.61 -7.53 11.47
C GLY A 51 1.70 -6.62 12.29
N ARG A 52 1.78 -5.33 12.01
CA ARG A 52 0.91 -4.29 12.58
C ARG A 52 0.02 -3.73 11.48
N GLU A 53 -1.30 -3.87 11.63
CA GLU A 53 -2.27 -3.23 10.75
C GLU A 53 -2.16 -1.71 10.92
N VAL A 54 -1.91 -1.02 9.82
CA VAL A 54 -1.82 0.44 9.78
C VAL A 54 -3.15 1.01 9.31
N ASP A 55 -3.72 0.43 8.23
CA ASP A 55 -4.99 0.87 7.67
C ASP A 55 -5.68 -0.27 6.90
N THR A 56 -7.01 -0.15 6.76
CA THR A 56 -7.84 -1.06 5.97
C THR A 56 -8.91 -0.27 5.22
N GLN A 57 -8.88 -0.33 3.89
CA GLN A 57 -9.85 0.34 3.02
C GLN A 57 -10.54 -0.68 2.11
N GLY A 58 -11.81 -0.99 2.42
CA GLY A 58 -12.55 -2.00 1.66
C GLY A 58 -11.89 -3.37 1.76
N ASP A 59 -11.38 -3.88 0.65
CA ASP A 59 -10.64 -5.13 0.49
C ASP A 59 -9.11 -4.95 0.55
N ALA A 60 -8.63 -3.72 0.69
CA ALA A 60 -7.22 -3.41 0.75
C ALA A 60 -6.70 -3.36 2.18
N PHE A 61 -5.50 -3.91 2.40
CA PHE A 61 -4.78 -3.79 3.65
C PHE A 61 -3.46 -3.05 3.49
N PHE A 62 -3.10 -2.31 4.53
CA PHE A 62 -1.79 -1.75 4.75
C PHE A 62 -1.22 -2.21 6.09
N TYR A 63 -0.14 -2.98 6.03
CA TYR A 63 0.58 -3.52 7.19
C TYR A 63 2.02 -3.03 7.24
N SER A 64 2.56 -2.95 8.46
CA SER A 64 3.97 -2.66 8.73
C SER A 64 4.63 -3.78 9.53
N PHE A 65 5.90 -4.04 9.25
CA PHE A 65 6.73 -5.04 9.91
C PHE A 65 8.09 -4.45 10.28
N GLN A 66 8.63 -4.85 11.41
CA GLN A 66 9.98 -4.43 11.82
C GLN A 66 11.07 -5.07 10.96
N ARG A 67 10.83 -6.25 10.39
CA ARG A 67 11.82 -6.99 9.60
C ARG A 67 11.24 -7.46 8.27
N ALA A 68 12.03 -7.33 7.19
CA ALA A 68 11.63 -7.74 5.85
C ALA A 68 11.28 -9.24 5.76
N ARG A 69 12.02 -10.10 6.45
CA ARG A 69 11.74 -11.54 6.47
C ARG A 69 10.39 -11.89 7.10
N ASP A 70 9.97 -11.15 8.12
CA ASP A 70 8.68 -11.40 8.78
C ASP A 70 7.53 -10.99 7.84
N ALA A 71 7.69 -9.88 7.08
CA ALA A 71 6.75 -9.46 6.06
C ALA A 71 6.65 -10.46 4.89
N VAL A 72 7.78 -11.04 4.48
CA VAL A 72 7.79 -12.09 3.45
C VAL A 72 7.11 -13.36 3.96
N ALA A 73 7.40 -13.80 5.19
CA ALA A 73 6.73 -14.93 5.80
C ALA A 73 5.22 -14.72 5.91
N ALA A 74 4.79 -13.51 6.30
CA ALA A 74 3.39 -13.09 6.33
C ALA A 74 2.73 -13.22 4.95
N ALA A 75 3.36 -12.66 3.92
CA ALA A 75 2.81 -12.69 2.56
C ALA A 75 2.67 -14.14 2.03
N VAL A 76 3.66 -15.00 2.30
CA VAL A 76 3.62 -16.42 1.93
C VAL A 76 2.48 -17.12 2.65
N ALA A 77 2.40 -16.99 3.99
CA ALA A 77 1.34 -17.59 4.79
C ALA A 77 -0.04 -17.09 4.37
N GLY A 78 -0.18 -15.80 4.09
CA GLY A 78 -1.42 -15.20 3.59
C GLY A 78 -1.86 -15.80 2.26
N GLN A 79 -0.97 -15.88 1.27
CA GLN A 79 -1.28 -16.48 -0.04
C GLN A 79 -1.67 -17.96 0.07
N GLN A 80 -0.95 -18.73 0.89
CA GLN A 80 -1.26 -20.14 1.12
C GLN A 80 -2.62 -20.33 1.80
N ALA A 81 -2.94 -19.52 2.80
CA ALA A 81 -4.21 -19.58 3.51
C ALA A 81 -5.40 -19.15 2.62
N LEU A 82 -5.21 -18.11 1.78
CA LEU A 82 -6.23 -17.69 0.80
C LEU A 82 -6.48 -18.79 -0.25
N ALA A 83 -5.44 -19.44 -0.73
CA ALA A 83 -5.54 -20.52 -1.71
C ALA A 83 -6.19 -21.79 -1.16
N ALA A 84 -6.05 -22.05 0.15
CA ALA A 84 -6.64 -23.21 0.82
C ALA A 84 -8.07 -22.97 1.30
N HIS A 85 -8.58 -21.74 1.22
CA HIS A 85 -9.91 -21.39 1.71
C HIS A 85 -11.00 -21.78 0.70
N ASP A 86 -12.09 -22.36 1.21
CA ASP A 86 -13.28 -22.66 0.41
C ASP A 86 -14.20 -21.43 0.35
N TRP A 87 -14.15 -20.73 -0.78
CA TRP A 87 -14.83 -19.45 -0.97
C TRP A 87 -16.33 -19.63 -1.29
N PRO A 88 -17.21 -18.79 -0.73
CA PRO A 88 -18.64 -18.79 -1.04
C PRO A 88 -18.91 -18.79 -2.54
N GLY A 89 -19.90 -19.56 -2.97
CA GLY A 89 -20.28 -19.64 -4.38
C GLY A 89 -19.21 -20.23 -5.32
N GLY A 90 -18.12 -20.81 -4.77
CA GLY A 90 -16.97 -21.27 -5.56
C GLY A 90 -16.19 -20.11 -6.18
N ALA A 91 -16.24 -18.93 -5.59
CA ALA A 91 -15.58 -17.72 -6.07
C ALA A 91 -14.05 -17.90 -6.12
N GLU A 92 -13.41 -17.32 -7.10
CA GLU A 92 -11.96 -17.25 -7.18
C GLU A 92 -11.46 -15.91 -6.62
N VAL A 93 -11.05 -15.91 -5.34
CA VAL A 93 -10.53 -14.70 -4.67
C VAL A 93 -9.01 -14.67 -4.78
N ARG A 94 -8.51 -13.80 -5.64
CA ARG A 94 -7.08 -13.62 -5.88
C ARG A 94 -6.59 -12.31 -5.32
N VAL A 95 -5.61 -12.36 -4.43
CA VAL A 95 -5.04 -11.18 -3.74
C VAL A 95 -3.64 -10.89 -4.27
N ARG A 96 -3.44 -9.68 -4.75
CA ARG A 96 -2.10 -9.16 -5.07
C ARG A 96 -1.46 -8.57 -3.83
N MET A 97 -0.14 -8.72 -3.71
CA MET A 97 0.64 -8.23 -2.58
C MET A 97 1.88 -7.50 -3.05
N GLY A 98 2.23 -6.40 -2.38
CA GLY A 98 3.43 -5.63 -2.67
C GLY A 98 4.19 -5.28 -1.40
N LEU A 99 5.49 -5.55 -1.38
CA LEU A 99 6.39 -5.29 -0.25
C LEU A 99 7.46 -4.27 -0.61
N HIS A 100 7.64 -3.29 0.26
CA HIS A 100 8.74 -2.34 0.17
C HIS A 100 9.31 -2.05 1.55
N THR A 101 10.63 -1.88 1.62
CA THR A 101 11.33 -1.51 2.86
C THR A 101 11.98 -0.15 2.70
N GLY A 102 11.73 0.73 3.66
CA GLY A 102 12.26 2.08 3.69
C GLY A 102 12.36 2.63 5.11
N GLU A 103 12.62 3.92 5.21
CA GLU A 103 12.70 4.67 6.47
C GLU A 103 11.65 5.79 6.49
N PRO A 104 10.36 5.45 6.69
CA PRO A 104 9.28 6.41 6.64
C PRO A 104 9.28 7.35 7.84
N ALA A 105 8.68 8.53 7.67
CA ALA A 105 8.29 9.33 8.81
C ALA A 105 7.02 8.74 9.45
N VAL A 106 6.98 8.74 10.79
CA VAL A 106 5.81 8.32 11.57
C VAL A 106 5.03 9.56 11.97
N GLY A 107 3.80 9.69 11.48
CA GLY A 107 2.85 10.74 11.85
C GLY A 107 1.91 10.30 12.98
N GLU A 108 0.96 11.18 13.34
CA GLU A 108 -0.06 10.87 14.36
C GLU A 108 -1.00 9.75 13.93
N GLU A 109 -1.34 9.68 12.62
CA GLU A 109 -2.29 8.71 12.04
C GLU A 109 -1.61 7.54 11.32
N GLY A 110 -0.29 7.39 11.39
CA GLY A 110 0.46 6.32 10.75
C GLY A 110 1.71 6.80 10.02
N TYR A 111 2.08 6.09 8.95
CA TYR A 111 3.28 6.40 8.17
C TYR A 111 2.99 7.35 7.03
N VAL A 112 3.94 8.25 6.78
CA VAL A 112 3.89 9.20 5.66
C VAL A 112 5.21 9.17 4.87
N GLY A 113 5.12 9.46 3.57
CA GLY A 113 6.29 9.59 2.70
C GLY A 113 6.27 8.70 1.47
N MET A 114 7.30 8.87 0.65
CA MET A 114 7.40 8.18 -0.65
C MET A 114 7.51 6.66 -0.53
N ASP A 115 8.01 6.13 0.58
CA ASP A 115 8.12 4.69 0.78
C ASP A 115 6.74 4.02 0.91
N VAL A 116 5.75 4.70 1.50
CA VAL A 116 4.36 4.23 1.55
C VAL A 116 3.76 4.22 0.14
N VAL A 117 3.93 5.32 -0.62
CA VAL A 117 3.49 5.40 -2.02
C VAL A 117 4.14 4.30 -2.86
N ARG A 118 5.44 4.10 -2.72
CA ARG A 118 6.19 3.07 -3.46
C ARG A 118 5.66 1.67 -3.18
N ALA A 119 5.43 1.31 -1.92
CA ALA A 119 4.85 0.03 -1.54
C ALA A 119 3.46 -0.21 -2.18
N ALA A 120 2.60 0.80 -2.16
CA ALA A 120 1.28 0.75 -2.79
C ALA A 120 1.37 0.60 -4.32
N ARG A 121 2.30 1.30 -4.98
CA ARG A 121 2.52 1.17 -6.43
C ARG A 121 3.06 -0.20 -6.82
N ILE A 122 3.96 -0.78 -6.02
CA ILE A 122 4.44 -2.15 -6.21
C ILE A 122 3.27 -3.14 -6.15
N CYS A 123 2.40 -3.04 -5.13
CA CYS A 123 1.20 -3.86 -5.03
C CYS A 123 0.29 -3.70 -6.27
N SER A 124 0.05 -2.45 -6.69
CA SER A 124 -0.81 -2.15 -7.84
C SER A 124 -0.30 -2.72 -9.16
N ALA A 125 1.03 -2.84 -9.31
CA ALA A 125 1.64 -3.39 -10.51
C ALA A 125 1.43 -4.91 -10.65
N GLY A 126 1.14 -5.60 -9.56
CA GLY A 126 0.95 -7.05 -9.53
C GLY A 126 -0.42 -7.52 -9.99
N HIS A 127 -0.53 -8.82 -10.16
CA HIS A 127 -1.76 -9.56 -10.45
C HIS A 127 -2.22 -10.34 -9.22
N GLY A 128 -3.48 -10.75 -9.19
CA GLY A 128 -4.02 -11.57 -8.11
C GLY A 128 -3.25 -12.89 -7.94
N GLY A 129 -2.83 -13.18 -6.72
CA GLY A 129 -1.94 -14.30 -6.38
C GLY A 129 -0.45 -13.98 -6.48
N GLN A 130 -0.08 -12.81 -7.03
CA GLN A 130 1.33 -12.41 -7.17
C GLN A 130 1.81 -11.63 -5.94
N VAL A 131 3.04 -11.90 -5.51
CA VAL A 131 3.73 -11.18 -4.43
C VAL A 131 4.97 -10.52 -5.01
N LEU A 132 5.01 -9.20 -5.00
CA LEU A 132 6.11 -8.39 -5.52
C LEU A 132 6.94 -7.77 -4.40
N LEU A 133 8.25 -7.71 -4.61
CA LEU A 133 9.22 -7.11 -3.69
C LEU A 133 9.97 -5.99 -4.39
N SER A 134 10.27 -4.90 -3.67
CA SER A 134 11.32 -3.96 -4.08
C SER A 134 12.70 -4.56 -3.90
N GLU A 135 13.70 -3.99 -4.57
CA GLU A 135 15.11 -4.37 -4.41
C GLU A 135 15.58 -4.26 -2.95
N THR A 136 15.20 -3.19 -2.24
CA THR A 136 15.54 -3.02 -0.81
C THR A 136 15.01 -4.16 0.03
N THR A 137 13.74 -4.55 -0.16
CA THR A 137 13.14 -5.69 0.57
C THR A 137 13.89 -6.98 0.23
N ARG A 138 14.14 -7.23 -1.05
CA ARG A 138 14.87 -8.42 -1.52
C ARG A 138 16.26 -8.51 -0.90
N ALA A 139 16.99 -7.39 -0.86
CA ALA A 139 18.34 -7.35 -0.29
C ALA A 139 18.36 -7.67 1.21
N LEU A 140 17.36 -7.17 1.96
CA LEU A 140 17.26 -7.40 3.41
C LEU A 140 16.76 -8.80 3.78
N VAL A 141 15.97 -9.44 2.91
CA VAL A 141 15.58 -10.86 3.08
C VAL A 141 16.77 -11.79 2.81
N GLY A 142 17.61 -11.44 1.84
CA GLY A 142 18.79 -12.24 1.50
C GLY A 142 18.42 -13.66 1.05
N GLY A 143 19.03 -14.66 1.69
CA GLY A 143 18.71 -16.07 1.47
C GLY A 143 17.75 -16.68 2.48
N ASP A 144 17.19 -15.91 3.38
CA ASP A 144 16.35 -16.33 4.53
C ASP A 144 14.87 -16.42 4.11
N LEU A 145 14.60 -17.28 3.12
CA LEU A 145 13.26 -17.49 2.58
C LEU A 145 12.56 -18.67 3.27
N PRO A 146 11.22 -18.64 3.38
CA PRO A 146 10.44 -19.82 3.77
C PRO A 146 10.72 -21.01 2.84
N GLU A 147 10.54 -22.22 3.37
CA GLU A 147 10.75 -23.45 2.58
C GLU A 147 9.85 -23.49 1.35
N GLY A 148 10.41 -23.89 0.22
CA GLY A 148 9.70 -23.99 -1.06
C GLY A 148 9.40 -22.64 -1.73
N VAL A 149 9.99 -21.54 -1.23
CA VAL A 149 9.86 -20.20 -1.81
C VAL A 149 11.16 -19.82 -2.53
N SER A 150 11.05 -19.29 -3.75
CA SER A 150 12.15 -18.71 -4.49
C SER A 150 11.85 -17.26 -4.93
N ILE A 151 12.87 -16.56 -5.39
CA ILE A 151 12.75 -15.19 -5.89
C ILE A 151 13.10 -15.17 -7.37
N ARG A 152 12.19 -14.60 -8.18
CA ARG A 152 12.43 -14.31 -9.60
C ARG A 152 12.70 -12.83 -9.76
N ASP A 153 13.75 -12.50 -10.51
CA ASP A 153 14.05 -11.13 -10.94
C ASP A 153 13.13 -10.73 -12.11
N LEU A 154 12.46 -9.58 -11.98
CA LEU A 154 11.58 -9.01 -13.01
C LEU A 154 12.20 -7.79 -13.70
N GLY A 155 13.41 -7.39 -13.31
CA GLY A 155 14.12 -6.24 -13.85
C GLY A 155 13.50 -4.89 -13.45
N GLU A 156 13.98 -3.83 -14.13
CA GLU A 156 13.48 -2.47 -13.90
C GLU A 156 12.07 -2.28 -14.46
N GLN A 157 11.19 -1.71 -13.65
CA GLN A 157 9.80 -1.44 -13.97
C GLN A 157 9.47 0.03 -13.74
N LYS A 158 8.75 0.66 -14.66
CA LYS A 158 8.24 2.02 -14.50
C LYS A 158 6.92 1.98 -13.75
N LEU A 159 6.92 2.45 -12.51
CA LEU A 159 5.70 2.57 -11.72
C LEU A 159 5.14 3.99 -11.84
N LYS A 160 3.82 4.13 -11.74
CA LYS A 160 3.15 5.44 -11.80
C LYS A 160 3.61 6.33 -10.63
N ASP A 161 3.96 7.58 -10.92
CA ASP A 161 4.38 8.61 -9.95
C ASP A 161 5.62 8.25 -9.10
N VAL A 162 6.36 7.21 -9.47
CA VAL A 162 7.57 6.74 -8.80
C VAL A 162 8.68 6.60 -9.84
N ARG A 163 9.94 6.71 -9.41
CA ARG A 163 11.07 6.40 -10.29
C ARG A 163 11.03 4.92 -10.70
N ALA A 164 11.77 4.56 -11.75
CA ALA A 164 11.94 3.15 -12.12
C ALA A 164 12.45 2.35 -10.91
N GLU A 165 11.81 1.22 -10.65
CA GLU A 165 12.09 0.33 -9.55
C GLU A 165 12.49 -1.05 -10.07
N HIS A 166 13.56 -1.64 -9.53
CA HIS A 166 13.89 -3.03 -9.79
C HIS A 166 13.00 -3.91 -8.92
N LEU A 167 12.18 -4.73 -9.56
CA LEU A 167 11.19 -5.56 -8.89
C LEU A 167 11.54 -7.03 -8.93
N TYR A 168 11.12 -7.72 -7.91
CA TYR A 168 11.24 -9.17 -7.75
C TYR A 168 9.88 -9.77 -7.43
N GLN A 169 9.70 -11.04 -7.80
CA GLN A 169 8.51 -11.82 -7.48
C GLN A 169 8.87 -12.97 -6.55
N LEU A 170 8.08 -13.19 -5.51
CA LEU A 170 8.12 -14.47 -4.79
C LEU A 170 7.42 -15.55 -5.63
N GLU A 171 8.09 -16.65 -5.83
CA GLU A 171 7.53 -17.87 -6.40
C GLU A 171 7.18 -18.83 -5.28
N LEU A 172 5.90 -19.10 -5.13
CA LEU A 172 5.38 -20.02 -4.11
C LEU A 172 4.98 -21.34 -4.77
N GLY A 173 5.26 -22.44 -4.12
CA GLY A 173 4.78 -23.76 -4.57
C GLY A 173 3.24 -23.74 -4.70
N GLY A 174 2.72 -24.14 -5.87
CA GLY A 174 1.29 -24.13 -6.17
C GLY A 174 0.75 -22.82 -6.76
N SER A 175 1.53 -21.74 -6.80
CA SER A 175 1.17 -20.52 -7.54
C SER A 175 1.31 -20.69 -9.05
N PRO A 176 0.60 -19.89 -9.89
CA PRO A 176 0.80 -19.90 -11.33
C PRO A 176 2.27 -19.72 -11.69
N ALA A 177 2.81 -20.56 -12.56
CA ALA A 177 4.20 -20.49 -12.99
C ALA A 177 4.52 -19.18 -13.73
N TYR A 178 3.49 -18.55 -14.33
CA TYR A 178 3.62 -17.31 -15.09
C TYR A 178 2.47 -16.37 -14.80
N PHE A 179 2.80 -15.10 -14.61
CA PHE A 179 1.86 -13.98 -14.58
C PHE A 179 2.01 -13.16 -15.87
N PRO A 180 0.97 -12.43 -16.29
CA PRO A 180 1.09 -11.45 -17.38
C PRO A 180 2.15 -10.39 -17.04
N LEU A 181 2.52 -9.56 -18.04
CA LEU A 181 3.37 -8.40 -17.79
C LEU A 181 2.79 -7.53 -16.70
N LEU A 182 3.66 -6.96 -15.86
CA LEU A 182 3.24 -6.09 -14.77
C LEU A 182 2.41 -4.91 -15.29
N ARG A 183 1.46 -4.47 -14.49
CA ARG A 183 0.63 -3.29 -14.77
C ARG A 183 1.44 -2.03 -14.47
N THR A 184 2.21 -1.57 -15.44
CA THR A 184 2.95 -0.32 -15.39
C THR A 184 2.08 0.88 -15.81
N GLU A 185 2.66 2.06 -16.02
CA GLU A 185 1.93 3.30 -16.36
C GLU A 185 0.75 3.08 -17.33
N GLY A 186 -0.46 3.41 -16.88
CA GLY A 186 -1.69 3.45 -17.69
C GLY A 186 -2.72 2.37 -17.41
N SER A 187 -2.44 1.30 -16.68
CA SER A 187 -3.34 0.14 -16.58
C SER A 187 -4.10 0.00 -15.26
N SER A 188 -3.76 0.69 -14.19
CA SER A 188 -4.50 0.60 -12.91
C SER A 188 -4.81 1.97 -12.32
N LYS A 189 -6.01 2.48 -12.64
CA LYS A 189 -6.45 3.81 -12.14
C LYS A 189 -7.01 3.79 -10.71
N ASP A 190 -7.19 2.65 -10.06
CA ASP A 190 -8.07 2.59 -8.89
C ASP A 190 -7.37 2.43 -7.55
N PHE A 191 -6.59 1.35 -7.34
CA PHE A 191 -6.01 1.08 -6.02
C PHE A 191 -4.86 2.01 -5.64
N GLY A 192 -3.84 2.10 -6.47
CA GLY A 192 -2.68 2.96 -6.20
C GLY A 192 -3.06 4.44 -6.07
N ASP A 193 -4.08 4.90 -6.81
CA ASP A 193 -4.59 6.26 -6.72
C ASP A 193 -5.41 6.49 -5.44
N ARG A 194 -6.13 5.48 -4.95
CA ARG A 194 -6.82 5.56 -3.64
C ARG A 194 -5.82 5.71 -2.51
N ILE A 195 -4.79 4.87 -2.49
CA ILE A 195 -3.75 4.92 -1.46
C ILE A 195 -2.94 6.22 -1.55
N SER A 196 -2.55 6.66 -2.75
CA SER A 196 -1.83 7.94 -2.90
C SER A 196 -2.64 9.11 -2.37
N ARG A 197 -3.93 9.21 -2.69
CA ARG A 197 -4.82 10.25 -2.14
C ARG A 197 -4.97 10.15 -0.62
N HIS A 198 -5.01 8.94 -0.08
CA HIS A 198 -5.07 8.75 1.37
C HIS A 198 -3.77 9.20 2.04
N VAL A 199 -2.61 8.81 1.50
CA VAL A 199 -1.31 9.28 1.99
C VAL A 199 -1.18 10.80 1.87
N GLU A 200 -1.61 11.39 0.76
CA GLU A 200 -1.64 12.85 0.56
C GLU A 200 -2.53 13.53 1.60
N SER A 201 -3.72 12.99 1.89
CA SER A 201 -4.60 13.54 2.91
C SER A 201 -4.02 13.46 4.32
N MET A 202 -3.29 12.38 4.65
CA MET A 202 -2.57 12.27 5.93
C MET A 202 -1.43 13.28 6.02
N VAL A 203 -0.67 13.49 4.94
CA VAL A 203 0.40 14.50 4.88
C VAL A 203 -0.16 15.91 5.03
N GLU A 204 -1.26 16.23 4.37
CA GLU A 204 -1.92 17.53 4.49
C GLU A 204 -2.45 17.78 5.91
N ALA A 205 -3.08 16.78 6.53
CA ALA A 205 -3.56 16.87 7.91
C ALA A 205 -2.40 17.12 8.88
N GLN A 206 -1.27 16.45 8.67
CA GLN A 206 -0.08 16.64 9.50
C GLN A 206 0.57 18.02 9.30
N LEU A 207 0.65 18.51 8.08
CA LEU A 207 1.15 19.86 7.80
C LEU A 207 0.25 20.91 8.45
N GLN A 208 -1.07 20.76 8.38
CA GLN A 208 -2.02 21.65 9.03
C GLN A 208 -1.85 21.65 10.56
N SER A 209 -1.64 20.49 11.19
CA SER A 209 -1.42 20.41 12.64
C SER A 209 -0.16 21.13 13.09
N VAL A 210 0.90 21.08 12.29
CA VAL A 210 2.17 21.81 12.54
C VAL A 210 2.01 23.32 12.38
N PHE A 211 1.26 23.77 11.38
CA PHE A 211 1.08 25.20 11.09
C PHE A 211 0.02 25.88 11.97
N THR A 212 -0.99 25.15 12.44
CA THR A 212 -2.10 25.75 13.20
C THR A 212 -2.01 25.53 14.71
N GLY A 213 -1.10 24.67 15.18
CA GLY A 213 -0.94 24.38 16.61
C GLY A 213 -2.19 23.77 17.27
N SER A 214 -3.18 23.35 16.49
CA SER A 214 -4.45 22.83 16.96
C SER A 214 -4.56 21.34 16.66
N LYS A 215 -4.99 20.55 17.68
CA LYS A 215 -5.35 19.14 17.52
C LYS A 215 -6.36 18.95 16.39
N PRO A 216 -6.19 17.96 15.49
CA PRO A 216 -7.19 17.65 14.48
C PRO A 216 -8.54 17.30 15.15
N PRO A 217 -9.66 17.71 14.57
CA PRO A 217 -10.97 17.33 15.09
C PRO A 217 -11.19 15.84 14.88
N THR A 218 -11.45 15.11 15.98
CA THR A 218 -12.00 13.76 15.92
C THR A 218 -13.27 13.77 15.07
N ALA A 219 -13.33 12.90 14.07
CA ALA A 219 -14.40 12.82 13.10
C ALA A 219 -15.76 12.64 13.80
N LYS A 220 -16.51 13.74 13.93
CA LYS A 220 -17.97 13.75 14.06
C LYS A 220 -18.50 14.72 13.02
N MET A 221 -19.31 14.17 12.12
CA MET A 221 -20.05 14.91 11.10
C MET A 221 -20.76 16.12 11.71
N ALA A 222 -20.60 17.28 11.09
CA ALA A 222 -21.69 18.24 10.80
C ALA A 222 -21.16 19.51 10.11
N GLY A 223 -21.72 19.81 8.97
CA GLY A 223 -22.19 21.13 8.52
C GLY A 223 -21.18 22.25 8.27
N LEU A 224 -21.01 22.51 7.00
CA LEU A 224 -20.77 23.78 6.29
C LEU A 224 -20.41 25.02 7.15
N THR A 225 -19.22 25.59 6.91
CA THR A 225 -19.10 27.04 6.61
C THR A 225 -17.94 27.28 5.66
N ALA A 226 -18.27 27.66 4.44
CA ALA A 226 -17.35 28.05 3.37
C ALA A 226 -16.92 29.50 3.56
N LEU A 227 -15.91 29.77 4.37
CA LEU A 227 -15.31 31.12 4.45
C LEU A 227 -13.81 31.16 4.83
N GLY A 228 -13.06 30.09 4.67
CA GLY A 228 -11.62 30.03 5.00
C GLY A 228 -10.67 29.69 3.84
N ILE A 229 -11.19 29.27 2.71
CA ILE A 229 -10.39 28.67 1.61
C ILE A 229 -9.79 29.76 0.68
N GLY A 230 -10.33 30.97 0.67
CA GLY A 230 -9.89 32.02 -0.24
C GLY A 230 -8.50 32.59 0.04
N THR A 231 -8.04 32.59 1.27
CA THR A 231 -6.79 33.28 1.65
C THR A 231 -5.54 32.39 1.48
N LEU A 232 -5.70 31.07 1.50
CA LEU A 232 -4.57 30.14 1.40
C LEU A 232 -4.12 29.92 -0.06
N LEU A 233 -5.05 30.00 -1.01
CA LEU A 233 -4.72 29.89 -2.45
C LEU A 233 -3.91 31.08 -2.98
N VAL A 234 -4.03 32.24 -2.35
CA VAL A 234 -3.24 33.42 -2.73
C VAL A 234 -1.77 33.28 -2.33
N PHE A 235 -1.48 32.65 -1.17
CA PHE A 235 -0.10 32.44 -0.73
C PHE A 235 0.62 31.35 -1.52
N LEU A 236 -0.08 30.30 -1.94
CA LEU A 236 0.53 29.24 -2.76
C LEU A 236 0.81 29.73 -4.19
N GLY A 237 -0.05 30.60 -4.74
CA GLY A 237 0.15 31.24 -6.05
C GLY A 237 1.37 32.16 -6.07
N VAL A 238 1.67 32.82 -4.97
CA VAL A 238 2.84 33.75 -4.86
C VAL A 238 4.15 32.93 -4.77
N LEU A 239 4.17 31.81 -4.08
CA LEU A 239 5.38 30.95 -3.99
C LEU A 239 5.70 30.26 -5.32
N VAL A 240 4.69 29.81 -6.06
CA VAL A 240 4.87 29.24 -7.41
C VAL A 240 5.28 30.32 -8.42
N GLY A 241 4.73 31.52 -8.32
CA GLY A 241 5.09 32.67 -9.16
C GLY A 241 6.54 33.12 -8.97
N ILE A 242 7.04 33.13 -7.73
CA ILE A 242 8.44 33.48 -7.42
C ILE A 242 9.40 32.43 -7.95
N GLY A 243 9.06 31.14 -7.84
CA GLY A 243 9.87 30.04 -8.39
C GLY A 243 9.99 30.09 -9.92
N PHE A 244 8.92 30.53 -10.61
CA PHE A 244 8.93 30.68 -12.07
C PHE A 244 9.72 31.91 -12.52
N LEU A 245 9.68 32.99 -11.74
CA LEU A 245 10.41 34.24 -12.07
C LEU A 245 11.93 34.08 -11.88
N VAL A 246 12.36 33.30 -10.88
CA VAL A 246 13.79 33.00 -10.67
C VAL A 246 14.34 32.12 -11.80
N LYS A 247 13.53 31.20 -12.33
CA LYS A 247 13.95 30.29 -13.41
C LYS A 247 14.07 30.99 -14.78
N THR A 248 13.36 32.12 -14.98
CA THR A 248 13.42 32.91 -16.24
C THR A 248 14.48 34.00 -16.21
N LEU A 249 15.06 34.32 -15.06
CA LEU A 249 16.09 35.36 -14.92
C LEU A 249 17.52 34.82 -14.82
N PHE A 250 17.72 33.53 -14.66
CA PHE A 250 19.04 32.92 -14.47
C PHE A 250 19.38 31.73 -15.40
N PHE A 251 18.55 31.48 -16.45
CA PHE A 251 18.91 30.54 -17.51
C PHE A 251 18.47 31.04 -18.87
#